data_9424e085f8ec786f666bc52bf4e603c5
#
_entry.id   9424e085f8ec786f666bc52bf4e603c5
#
_cell.length_a   1.000
_cell.length_b   1.000
_cell.length_c   1.000
_cell.angle_alpha   90.00
_cell.angle_beta   90.00
_cell.angle_gamma   90.00
#
_symmetry.space_group_name_H-M   'P 1'
#
loop_
_entity.id
_entity.type
_entity.pdbx_description
1 polymer ?
#
loop_
_entity_poly.entity_id
_entity_poly.type
_entity_poly.pdbx_seq_one_letter_code
_entity_poly.pdbx_strand_id
1 'polypeptide(L)'
;MIQQLVLPESTVRLIRSTQVQHPGLQLDKYSVPGDQQAQKKALDDVCRVSGDSSLLKDLLARRQAMLKALPGGKCFACTTTGPLTLHLARTTALENAGICLHPIYGFAYLPGSGLKGLARAYAETVWLPAQSDQPAAWRQIEDVFGWAPNPDRRQQIANSHHPAAVRHQDDTDPDSPEVKAACGNVVFHDAWPECWPRLVVDIVNNHHSGYYQETHQHPPGDWEDPVPVYFLAVAPDVTFTFPLSKRHHDVSDDLLELARAWLLGGLCHLGAGAKTNTGYGAFKPAEGTLPPLPEHRLEIFETELKLTSPAFLAGANQQREDCDLRPATLRGLLRWWWRTLHAGAVDVTTLRALEAAIWGDTKGGAAVRLVVEQVASPNPQLYNKRDLANFDDQKKKSEYGIPEADPKKTTQGLWYLSYGMDESS
;
A
#
# COMPACT_ATOMS: atom_id res chain seq x y z
N MET A 1 15.33 -17.13 -26.20
CA MET A 1 14.58 -16.42 -27.26
C MET A 1 14.41 -14.99 -26.81
N ILE A 2 14.89 -14.01 -27.57
CA ILE A 2 14.63 -12.59 -27.29
C ILE A 2 13.16 -12.37 -27.58
N GLN A 3 12.35 -12.19 -26.55
CA GLN A 3 10.95 -11.82 -26.69
C GLN A 3 10.90 -10.46 -27.41
N GLN A 4 10.30 -10.44 -28.56
CA GLN A 4 10.22 -9.26 -29.41
C GLN A 4 9.02 -8.41 -28.97
N LEU A 5 9.25 -7.11 -28.74
CA LEU A 5 8.14 -6.17 -28.52
C LEU A 5 7.17 -6.25 -29.70
N VAL A 6 5.89 -6.46 -29.42
CA VAL A 6 4.83 -6.48 -30.43
C VAL A 6 4.44 -5.04 -30.80
N LEU A 7 5.37 -4.32 -31.40
CA LEU A 7 5.24 -2.93 -31.82
C LEU A 7 5.67 -2.76 -33.28
N PRO A 8 5.15 -1.77 -34.00
CA PRO A 8 5.66 -1.42 -35.32
C PRO A 8 7.17 -1.16 -35.27
N GLU A 9 7.89 -1.59 -36.31
CA GLU A 9 9.36 -1.50 -36.36
C GLU A 9 9.87 -0.05 -36.21
N SER A 10 9.14 0.91 -36.76
CA SER A 10 9.44 2.34 -36.60
C SER A 10 9.39 2.77 -35.13
N THR A 11 8.42 2.28 -34.36
CA THR A 11 8.28 2.55 -32.92
C THR A 11 9.41 1.89 -32.14
N VAL A 12 9.75 0.63 -32.46
CA VAL A 12 10.89 -0.06 -31.83
C VAL A 12 12.21 0.66 -32.08
N ARG A 13 12.43 1.15 -33.31
CA ARG A 13 13.62 1.97 -33.63
C ARG A 13 13.66 3.27 -32.83
N LEU A 14 12.52 3.96 -32.72
CA LEU A 14 12.41 5.21 -31.94
C LEU A 14 12.72 4.98 -30.47
N ILE A 15 12.14 3.94 -29.84
CA ILE A 15 12.37 3.61 -28.44
C ILE A 15 13.83 3.26 -28.17
N ARG A 16 14.50 2.61 -29.11
CA ARG A 16 15.93 2.28 -29.00
C ARG A 16 16.85 3.48 -29.18
N SER A 17 16.41 4.51 -29.89
CA SER A 17 17.19 5.72 -30.20
C SER A 17 16.91 6.88 -29.25
N THR A 18 15.78 6.87 -28.54
CA THR A 18 15.36 7.93 -27.62
C THR A 18 15.02 7.35 -26.26
N GLN A 19 15.36 8.08 -25.20
CA GLN A 19 14.96 7.71 -23.86
C GLN A 19 13.43 7.89 -23.71
N VAL A 20 12.73 6.85 -23.22
CA VAL A 20 11.33 6.96 -22.86
C VAL A 20 11.19 7.93 -21.68
N GLN A 21 10.30 8.91 -21.81
CA GLN A 21 10.09 9.96 -20.80
C GLN A 21 8.81 9.77 -19.98
N HIS A 22 8.03 8.72 -20.24
CA HIS A 22 6.75 8.49 -19.58
C HIS A 22 6.70 7.08 -18.98
N PRO A 23 6.76 6.95 -17.64
CA PRO A 23 6.82 5.64 -16.97
C PRO A 23 5.62 4.75 -17.31
N GLY A 24 4.43 5.32 -17.46
CA GLY A 24 3.23 4.56 -17.84
C GLY A 24 3.30 3.97 -19.25
N LEU A 25 3.91 4.65 -20.22
CA LEU A 25 4.15 4.08 -21.54
C LEU A 25 5.18 2.95 -21.47
N GLN A 26 6.25 3.13 -20.67
CA GLN A 26 7.23 2.09 -20.43
C GLN A 26 6.56 0.85 -19.84
N LEU A 27 5.74 1.02 -18.82
CA LEU A 27 5.04 -0.08 -18.15
C LEU A 27 4.01 -0.76 -19.07
N ASP A 28 3.13 0.02 -19.68
CA ASP A 28 1.91 -0.50 -20.33
C ASP A 28 2.14 -0.94 -21.79
N LYS A 29 3.16 -0.39 -22.46
CA LYS A 29 3.36 -0.56 -23.91
C LYS A 29 4.74 -1.09 -24.30
N TYR A 30 5.75 -0.83 -23.49
CA TYR A 30 7.14 -1.13 -23.87
C TYR A 30 7.77 -2.22 -23.00
N SER A 31 7.04 -2.73 -22.01
CA SER A 31 7.44 -3.89 -21.22
C SER A 31 7.10 -5.18 -21.94
N VAL A 32 8.00 -6.14 -21.88
CA VAL A 32 7.81 -7.48 -22.46
C VAL A 32 7.48 -8.45 -21.34
N PRO A 33 6.35 -9.16 -21.41
CA PRO A 33 6.05 -10.20 -20.43
C PRO A 33 7.07 -11.34 -20.53
N GLY A 34 7.38 -11.97 -19.41
CA GLY A 34 8.36 -13.06 -19.35
C GLY A 34 8.33 -13.75 -17.99
N ASP A 35 9.44 -14.41 -17.68
CA ASP A 35 9.64 -14.99 -16.35
C ASP A 35 9.81 -13.88 -15.28
N GLN A 36 9.97 -14.27 -14.03
CA GLN A 36 10.11 -13.35 -12.90
C GLN A 36 11.31 -12.39 -13.04
N GLN A 37 12.42 -12.84 -13.63
CA GLN A 37 13.59 -11.98 -13.86
C GLN A 37 13.33 -10.96 -14.97
N ALA A 38 12.66 -11.37 -16.04
CA ALA A 38 12.24 -10.46 -17.11
C ALA A 38 11.23 -9.43 -16.58
N GLN A 39 10.29 -9.85 -15.73
CA GLN A 39 9.35 -8.94 -15.07
C GLN A 39 10.09 -7.92 -14.20
N LYS A 40 10.99 -8.38 -13.31
CA LYS A 40 11.79 -7.48 -12.47
C LYS A 40 12.55 -6.45 -13.31
N LYS A 41 13.25 -6.91 -14.35
CA LYS A 41 13.98 -6.03 -15.27
C LYS A 41 13.07 -4.98 -15.93
N ALA A 42 11.88 -5.39 -16.38
CA ALA A 42 10.93 -4.46 -16.98
C ALA A 42 10.46 -3.39 -15.97
N LEU A 43 10.27 -3.75 -14.69
CA LEU A 43 9.93 -2.81 -13.63
C LEU A 43 11.10 -1.88 -13.29
N ASP A 44 12.33 -2.39 -13.26
CA ASP A 44 13.54 -1.58 -13.09
C ASP A 44 13.68 -0.53 -14.22
N ASP A 45 13.36 -0.91 -15.46
CA ASP A 45 13.36 0.02 -16.59
C ASP A 45 12.30 1.14 -16.44
N VAL A 46 11.14 0.83 -15.86
CA VAL A 46 10.13 1.84 -15.50
C VAL A 46 10.64 2.80 -14.42
N CYS A 47 11.31 2.28 -13.39
CA CYS A 47 11.87 3.09 -12.30
C CYS A 47 12.98 4.06 -12.77
N ARG A 48 13.68 3.73 -13.85
CA ARG A 48 14.71 4.60 -14.45
C ARG A 48 14.15 5.77 -15.23
N VAL A 49 12.86 5.76 -15.56
CA VAL A 49 12.22 6.87 -16.27
C VAL A 49 12.06 8.03 -15.31
N SER A 50 12.90 9.03 -15.44
CA SER A 50 12.80 10.29 -14.70
C SER A 50 11.85 11.24 -15.41
N GLY A 51 10.98 11.89 -14.63
CA GLY A 51 10.10 12.92 -15.15
C GLY A 51 10.74 14.31 -15.17
N ASP A 52 10.06 15.22 -15.82
CA ASP A 52 10.43 16.63 -15.85
C ASP A 52 9.91 17.36 -14.59
N SER A 53 10.81 17.64 -13.66
CA SER A 53 10.47 18.36 -12.41
C SER A 53 10.07 19.82 -12.67
N SER A 54 10.54 20.45 -13.75
CA SER A 54 10.13 21.83 -14.09
C SER A 54 8.70 21.83 -14.62
N LEU A 55 8.36 20.89 -15.48
CA LEU A 55 6.99 20.70 -15.96
C LEU A 55 6.03 20.42 -14.78
N LEU A 56 6.40 19.56 -13.85
CA LEU A 56 5.56 19.29 -12.69
C LEU A 56 5.31 20.56 -11.87
N LYS A 57 6.33 21.38 -11.63
CA LYS A 57 6.21 22.65 -10.93
C LYS A 57 5.19 23.60 -11.59
N ASP A 58 5.27 23.74 -12.92
CA ASP A 58 4.36 24.56 -13.69
C ASP A 58 2.92 24.02 -13.64
N LEU A 59 2.76 22.71 -13.71
CA LEU A 59 1.46 22.03 -13.60
C LEU A 59 0.84 22.24 -12.21
N LEU A 60 1.64 22.16 -11.15
CA LEU A 60 1.18 22.41 -9.77
C LEU A 60 0.73 23.86 -9.59
N ALA A 61 1.48 24.82 -10.13
CA ALA A 61 1.11 26.25 -10.07
C ALA A 61 -0.21 26.51 -10.81
N ARG A 62 -0.39 25.99 -12.01
CA ARG A 62 -1.65 26.09 -12.77
C ARG A 62 -2.82 25.45 -12.04
N ARG A 63 -2.59 24.24 -11.48
CA ARG A 63 -3.60 23.52 -10.71
C ARG A 63 -4.01 24.29 -9.46
N GLN A 64 -3.06 24.87 -8.72
CA GLN A 64 -3.34 25.67 -7.55
C GLN A 64 -4.21 26.90 -7.90
N ALA A 65 -3.92 27.57 -9.02
CA ALA A 65 -4.74 28.67 -9.51
C ALA A 65 -6.18 28.22 -9.84
N MET A 66 -6.34 27.06 -10.49
CA MET A 66 -7.65 26.48 -10.76
C MET A 66 -8.42 26.16 -9.47
N LEU A 67 -7.78 25.50 -8.50
CA LEU A 67 -8.42 25.12 -7.24
C LEU A 67 -8.88 26.32 -6.42
N LYS A 68 -8.12 27.43 -6.44
CA LYS A 68 -8.51 28.70 -5.80
C LYS A 68 -9.76 29.33 -6.40
N ALA A 69 -10.06 29.05 -7.66
CA ALA A 69 -11.24 29.54 -8.34
C ALA A 69 -12.51 28.67 -8.08
N LEU A 70 -12.35 27.51 -7.47
CA LEU A 70 -13.48 26.62 -7.15
C LEU A 70 -14.18 27.08 -5.86
N PRO A 71 -15.49 26.81 -5.73
CA PRO A 71 -16.26 27.14 -4.52
C PRO A 71 -15.62 26.50 -3.28
N GLY A 72 -15.20 27.31 -2.32
CA GLY A 72 -14.59 26.87 -1.07
C GLY A 72 -13.35 25.98 -1.24
N GLY A 73 -12.61 26.11 -2.35
CA GLY A 73 -11.44 25.30 -2.65
C GLY A 73 -10.39 25.34 -1.52
N LYS A 74 -10.14 24.21 -0.89
CA LYS A 74 -9.15 24.05 0.19
C LYS A 74 -8.21 22.89 -0.13
N CYS A 75 -6.97 23.01 0.31
CA CYS A 75 -5.95 21.97 0.18
C CYS A 75 -5.31 21.70 1.54
N PHE A 76 -4.93 20.47 1.78
CA PHE A 76 -4.03 20.10 2.85
C PHE A 76 -2.99 19.12 2.31
N ALA A 77 -1.88 18.96 3.02
CA ALA A 77 -0.79 18.11 2.60
C ALA A 77 -0.56 17.00 3.62
N CYS A 78 -0.25 15.80 3.11
CA CYS A 78 0.20 14.65 3.90
C CYS A 78 1.40 14.01 3.23
N THR A 79 2.31 13.50 4.06
CA THR A 79 3.52 12.81 3.62
C THR A 79 3.40 11.32 3.89
N THR A 80 3.80 10.50 2.93
CA THR A 80 3.84 9.04 3.11
C THR A 80 4.90 8.65 4.12
N THR A 81 4.55 7.77 5.07
CA THR A 81 5.49 7.21 6.06
C THR A 81 6.00 5.83 5.64
N GLY A 82 5.34 5.20 4.69
CA GLY A 82 5.72 3.94 4.07
C GLY A 82 5.59 4.01 2.55
N PRO A 83 5.98 2.95 1.83
CA PRO A 83 5.79 2.88 0.38
C PRO A 83 4.32 3.00 0.01
N LEU A 84 4.02 3.54 -1.17
CA LEU A 84 2.63 3.66 -1.64
C LEU A 84 2.46 2.89 -2.95
N THR A 85 1.45 2.02 -3.00
CA THR A 85 1.05 1.33 -4.22
C THR A 85 -0.45 1.34 -4.40
N LEU A 86 -0.89 1.50 -5.65
CA LEU A 86 -2.30 1.55 -6.03
C LEU A 86 -2.49 0.80 -7.35
N HIS A 87 -3.69 0.27 -7.57
CA HIS A 87 -4.07 -0.39 -8.82
C HIS A 87 -3.18 -1.60 -9.19
N LEU A 88 -2.69 -2.34 -8.21
CA LEU A 88 -1.84 -3.53 -8.42
C LEU A 88 -2.46 -4.54 -9.39
N ALA A 89 -3.77 -4.74 -9.32
CA ALA A 89 -4.51 -5.66 -10.18
C ALA A 89 -4.75 -5.12 -11.61
N ARG A 90 -4.28 -3.90 -11.94
CA ARG A 90 -4.35 -3.40 -13.30
C ARG A 90 -3.50 -4.26 -14.21
N THR A 91 -4.16 -5.03 -15.06
CA THR A 91 -3.50 -5.85 -16.07
C THR A 91 -3.18 -5.01 -17.29
N THR A 92 -1.90 -4.94 -17.64
CA THR A 92 -1.40 -4.37 -18.87
C THR A 92 -0.47 -5.39 -19.55
N ALA A 93 0.77 -5.04 -19.82
CA ALA A 93 1.76 -5.99 -20.31
C ALA A 93 2.26 -6.95 -19.22
N LEU A 94 2.19 -6.54 -17.95
CA LEU A 94 2.66 -7.32 -16.79
C LEU A 94 1.53 -7.54 -15.80
N GLU A 95 1.43 -8.75 -15.26
CA GLU A 95 0.47 -9.09 -14.21
C GLU A 95 0.97 -8.64 -12.83
N ASN A 96 0.02 -8.23 -11.97
CA ASN A 96 0.29 -7.82 -10.58
C ASN A 96 1.35 -6.70 -10.41
N ALA A 97 1.65 -5.97 -11.46
CA ALA A 97 2.67 -4.92 -11.49
C ALA A 97 2.09 -3.53 -11.73
N GLY A 98 0.76 -3.40 -11.65
CA GLY A 98 0.06 -2.13 -11.89
C GLY A 98 0.41 -1.08 -10.86
N ILE A 99 0.47 0.18 -11.30
CA ILE A 99 0.56 1.36 -10.45
C ILE A 99 -0.27 2.48 -11.06
N CYS A 100 -0.82 3.37 -10.20
CA CYS A 100 -1.62 4.49 -10.66
C CYS A 100 -0.71 5.65 -11.08
N LEU A 101 -0.47 5.77 -12.39
CA LEU A 101 0.28 6.87 -12.98
C LEU A 101 -0.65 7.81 -13.75
N HIS A 102 -0.35 9.11 -13.71
CA HIS A 102 -1.10 10.11 -14.47
C HIS A 102 -0.97 9.83 -15.97
N PRO A 103 -2.09 9.68 -16.71
CA PRO A 103 -2.06 9.16 -18.08
C PRO A 103 -1.31 10.05 -19.08
N ILE A 104 -1.21 11.35 -18.80
CA ILE A 104 -0.53 12.32 -19.67
C ILE A 104 0.89 12.62 -19.18
N TYR A 105 1.05 12.78 -17.85
CA TYR A 105 2.31 13.30 -17.29
C TYR A 105 3.21 12.21 -16.71
N GLY A 106 2.67 11.04 -16.35
CA GLY A 106 3.43 9.88 -15.90
C GLY A 106 3.80 9.84 -14.42
N PHE A 107 3.59 10.87 -13.63
CA PHE A 107 3.83 10.80 -12.19
C PHE A 107 2.73 10.00 -11.47
N ALA A 108 3.09 9.38 -10.34
CA ALA A 108 2.12 8.68 -9.50
C ALA A 108 1.20 9.68 -8.79
N TYR A 109 -0.10 9.37 -8.75
CA TYR A 109 -1.12 10.21 -8.11
C TYR A 109 -2.19 9.36 -7.43
N LEU A 110 -2.97 9.95 -6.53
CA LEU A 110 -4.12 9.27 -5.93
C LEU A 110 -5.42 9.82 -6.54
N PRO A 111 -6.22 8.97 -7.20
CA PRO A 111 -7.48 9.41 -7.80
C PRO A 111 -8.49 9.90 -6.76
N GLY A 112 -9.17 11.01 -7.04
CA GLY A 112 -10.18 11.59 -6.17
C GLY A 112 -11.32 10.63 -5.83
N SER A 113 -11.67 9.72 -6.74
CA SER A 113 -12.67 8.67 -6.47
C SER A 113 -12.20 7.70 -5.37
N GLY A 114 -10.92 7.31 -5.38
CA GLY A 114 -10.32 6.49 -4.33
C GLY A 114 -10.25 7.23 -2.99
N LEU A 115 -9.90 8.51 -3.02
CA LEU A 115 -9.88 9.36 -1.82
C LEU A 115 -11.28 9.56 -1.23
N LYS A 116 -12.28 9.75 -2.08
CA LYS A 116 -13.70 9.81 -1.66
C LYS A 116 -14.12 8.51 -0.98
N GLY A 117 -13.74 7.35 -1.55
CA GLY A 117 -14.00 6.04 -0.95
C GLY A 117 -13.33 5.85 0.40
N LEU A 118 -12.06 6.27 0.52
CA LEU A 118 -11.31 6.21 1.77
C LEU A 118 -11.93 7.09 2.87
N ALA A 119 -12.26 8.35 2.54
CA ALA A 119 -12.92 9.26 3.48
C ALA A 119 -14.27 8.71 3.95
N ARG A 120 -15.05 8.11 3.04
CA ARG A 120 -16.32 7.46 3.35
C ARG A 120 -16.11 6.24 4.26
N ALA A 121 -15.14 5.39 3.96
CA ALA A 121 -14.84 4.24 4.81
C ALA A 121 -14.49 4.68 6.24
N TYR A 122 -13.66 5.72 6.40
CA TYR A 122 -13.35 6.27 7.73
C TYR A 122 -14.59 6.85 8.41
N ALA A 123 -15.41 7.61 7.69
CA ALA A 123 -16.64 8.18 8.23
C ALA A 123 -17.60 7.09 8.72
N GLU A 124 -17.79 6.02 7.95
CA GLU A 124 -18.72 4.94 8.29
C GLU A 124 -18.18 4.00 9.39
N THR A 125 -16.88 3.67 9.37
CA THR A 125 -16.35 2.63 10.25
C THR A 125 -15.69 3.16 11.53
N VAL A 126 -15.21 4.39 11.53
CA VAL A 126 -14.48 4.98 12.66
C VAL A 126 -15.27 6.13 13.29
N TRP A 127 -15.67 7.13 12.48
CA TRP A 127 -16.31 8.33 13.00
C TRP A 127 -17.77 8.13 13.41
N LEU A 128 -18.62 7.54 12.56
CA LEU A 128 -20.04 7.36 12.81
C LEU A 128 -20.33 6.59 14.10
N PRO A 129 -19.67 5.47 14.40
CA PRO A 129 -19.93 4.72 15.62
C PRO A 129 -19.61 5.46 16.92
N ALA A 130 -18.80 6.51 16.86
CA ALA A 130 -18.48 7.35 18.02
C ALA A 130 -19.51 8.50 18.24
N GLN A 131 -20.48 8.65 17.32
CA GLN A 131 -21.49 9.72 17.45
C GLN A 131 -22.66 9.29 18.34
N SER A 132 -23.12 10.20 19.17
CA SER A 132 -24.28 9.96 20.06
C SER A 132 -25.60 9.90 19.28
N ASP A 133 -25.75 10.72 18.23
CA ASP A 133 -26.89 10.71 17.31
C ASP A 133 -26.45 10.16 15.95
N GLN A 134 -26.48 8.83 15.84
CA GLN A 134 -26.04 8.17 14.62
C GLN A 134 -26.94 8.46 13.39
N PRO A 135 -28.27 8.56 13.50
CA PRO A 135 -29.13 9.00 12.40
C PRO A 135 -28.78 10.39 11.84
N ALA A 136 -28.57 11.38 12.70
CA ALA A 136 -28.15 12.70 12.26
C ALA A 136 -26.73 12.69 11.65
N ALA A 137 -25.81 11.94 12.25
CA ALA A 137 -24.46 11.76 11.72
C ALA A 137 -24.45 11.05 10.36
N TRP A 138 -25.32 10.05 10.16
CA TRP A 138 -25.46 9.40 8.86
C TRP A 138 -25.94 10.35 7.76
N ARG A 139 -26.84 11.30 8.06
CA ARG A 139 -27.26 12.32 7.11
C ARG A 139 -26.08 13.19 6.66
N GLN A 140 -25.19 13.54 7.57
CA GLN A 140 -23.96 14.28 7.20
C GLN A 140 -23.07 13.47 6.24
N ILE A 141 -22.96 12.15 6.42
CA ILE A 141 -22.24 11.26 5.50
C ILE A 141 -22.89 11.30 4.10
N GLU A 142 -24.21 11.20 4.03
CA GLU A 142 -24.95 11.29 2.77
C GLU A 142 -24.81 12.68 2.12
N ASP A 143 -24.84 13.74 2.91
CA ASP A 143 -24.65 15.10 2.40
C ASP A 143 -23.26 15.32 1.79
N VAL A 144 -22.22 14.72 2.38
CA VAL A 144 -20.85 14.79 1.81
C VAL A 144 -20.72 13.92 0.58
N PHE A 145 -21.10 12.64 0.66
CA PHE A 145 -20.75 11.65 -0.37
C PHE A 145 -21.85 11.41 -1.42
N GLY A 146 -23.07 11.82 -1.11
CA GLY A 146 -24.23 11.52 -1.90
C GLY A 146 -24.85 10.18 -1.54
N TRP A 147 -26.05 9.97 -2.06
CA TRP A 147 -26.85 8.77 -1.85
C TRP A 147 -27.50 8.31 -3.15
N ALA A 148 -27.55 7.00 -3.33
CA ALA A 148 -28.28 6.37 -4.44
C ALA A 148 -29.13 5.23 -3.88
N PRO A 149 -30.45 5.19 -4.17
CA PRO A 149 -31.28 4.09 -3.76
C PRO A 149 -30.82 2.80 -4.43
N ASN A 150 -30.64 1.77 -3.63
CA ASN A 150 -30.38 0.41 -4.10
C ASN A 150 -31.48 -0.52 -3.56
N PRO A 151 -32.38 -1.05 -4.40
CA PRO A 151 -33.46 -1.92 -3.96
C PRO A 151 -32.98 -3.14 -3.17
N ASP A 152 -31.88 -3.75 -3.58
CA ASP A 152 -31.33 -4.95 -2.91
C ASP A 152 -30.72 -4.60 -1.52
N ARG A 153 -30.16 -3.42 -1.39
CA ARG A 153 -29.60 -2.90 -0.13
C ARG A 153 -30.68 -2.43 0.84
N ARG A 154 -31.86 -1.97 0.33
CA ARG A 154 -32.98 -1.55 1.17
C ARG A 154 -33.45 -2.65 2.11
N GLN A 155 -33.61 -3.86 1.61
CA GLN A 155 -34.09 -4.99 2.41
C GLN A 155 -33.05 -5.45 3.44
N GLN A 156 -31.76 -5.40 3.08
CA GLN A 156 -30.66 -5.70 4.00
C GLN A 156 -30.52 -4.63 5.10
N ILE A 157 -30.68 -3.36 4.74
CA ILE A 157 -30.61 -2.22 5.66
C ILE A 157 -31.84 -2.17 6.57
N ALA A 158 -33.04 -2.39 6.04
CA ALA A 158 -34.27 -2.41 6.82
C ALA A 158 -34.29 -3.49 7.92
N ASN A 159 -33.57 -4.59 7.70
CA ASN A 159 -33.44 -5.69 8.64
C ASN A 159 -32.20 -5.58 9.56
N SER A 160 -31.40 -4.52 9.42
CA SER A 160 -30.20 -4.30 10.20
C SER A 160 -30.38 -3.12 11.16
N HIS A 161 -29.59 -3.11 12.24
CA HIS A 161 -29.49 -1.96 13.15
C HIS A 161 -28.64 -0.83 12.55
N HIS A 162 -28.51 -0.78 11.22
CA HIS A 162 -27.72 0.23 10.55
C HIS A 162 -28.42 1.60 10.62
N PRO A 163 -27.71 2.71 10.89
CA PRO A 163 -28.30 4.05 11.00
C PRO A 163 -29.10 4.49 9.77
N ALA A 164 -28.71 4.03 8.57
CA ALA A 164 -29.48 4.25 7.35
C ALA A 164 -30.86 3.58 7.36
N ALA A 165 -31.10 2.56 8.18
CA ALA A 165 -32.40 1.88 8.26
C ALA A 165 -33.49 2.82 8.81
N VAL A 166 -33.13 3.75 9.70
CA VAL A 166 -34.08 4.71 10.27
C VAL A 166 -34.66 5.64 9.20
N ARG A 167 -33.84 6.07 8.24
CA ARG A 167 -34.28 6.91 7.12
C ARG A 167 -35.25 6.17 6.16
N HIS A 168 -35.11 4.86 6.06
CA HIS A 168 -35.94 4.03 5.17
C HIS A 168 -37.21 3.49 5.85
N GLN A 169 -37.33 3.58 7.17
CA GLN A 169 -38.57 3.20 7.88
C GLN A 169 -39.69 4.21 7.66
N ASP A 170 -39.34 5.50 7.49
CA ASP A 170 -40.30 6.57 7.20
C ASP A 170 -40.64 6.68 5.71
N ASP A 171 -39.86 6.04 4.81
CA ASP A 171 -39.98 6.11 3.36
C ASP A 171 -40.79 4.90 2.82
N THR A 172 -42.06 4.83 3.11
CA THR A 172 -42.96 3.79 2.57
C THR A 172 -43.43 4.10 1.13
N ASP A 173 -43.21 5.31 0.67
CA ASP A 173 -43.61 5.74 -0.69
C ASP A 173 -42.38 5.77 -1.63
N PRO A 174 -42.25 4.84 -2.62
CA PRO A 174 -41.15 4.83 -3.57
C PRO A 174 -41.08 6.06 -4.48
N ASP A 175 -42.15 6.84 -4.58
CA ASP A 175 -42.23 8.09 -5.36
C ASP A 175 -41.96 9.35 -4.49
N SER A 176 -41.72 9.19 -3.21
CA SER A 176 -41.35 10.30 -2.31
C SER A 176 -40.10 11.02 -2.83
N PRO A 177 -40.10 12.36 -2.88
CA PRO A 177 -38.90 13.14 -3.24
C PRO A 177 -37.69 12.90 -2.34
N GLU A 178 -37.90 12.35 -1.14
CA GLU A 178 -36.83 11.99 -0.19
C GLU A 178 -36.10 10.70 -0.57
N VAL A 179 -36.67 9.88 -1.46
CA VAL A 179 -36.09 8.62 -1.97
C VAL A 179 -35.21 8.86 -3.21
N LYS A 180 -35.16 10.09 -3.75
CA LYS A 180 -34.39 10.39 -4.95
C LYS A 180 -32.88 10.36 -4.67
N ALA A 181 -32.14 9.82 -5.64
CA ALA A 181 -30.68 9.88 -5.60
C ALA A 181 -30.18 11.30 -5.49
N ALA A 182 -29.23 11.54 -4.60
CA ALA A 182 -28.60 12.84 -4.39
C ALA A 182 -27.08 12.76 -4.62
N CYS A 183 -26.56 13.73 -5.36
CA CYS A 183 -25.12 13.89 -5.47
C CYS A 183 -24.54 14.47 -4.17
N GLY A 184 -23.36 14.01 -3.76
CA GLY A 184 -22.67 14.60 -2.61
C GLY A 184 -22.26 16.06 -2.86
N ASN A 185 -22.21 16.82 -1.80
CA ASN A 185 -21.93 18.25 -1.83
C ASN A 185 -20.43 18.60 -1.81
N VAL A 186 -19.56 17.62 -1.57
CA VAL A 186 -18.11 17.80 -1.57
C VAL A 186 -17.47 17.08 -2.74
N VAL A 187 -16.58 17.75 -3.44
CA VAL A 187 -15.79 17.23 -4.54
C VAL A 187 -14.40 16.87 -4.04
N PHE A 188 -14.03 15.62 -4.17
CA PHE A 188 -12.69 15.10 -3.89
C PHE A 188 -11.89 15.11 -5.18
N HIS A 189 -10.85 15.95 -5.24
CA HIS A 189 -9.98 16.02 -6.40
C HIS A 189 -8.83 15.03 -6.27
N ASP A 190 -8.21 14.68 -7.39
CA ASP A 190 -7.02 13.83 -7.37
C ASP A 190 -5.94 14.46 -6.48
N ALA A 191 -5.21 13.68 -5.70
CA ALA A 191 -4.06 14.18 -4.99
C ALA A 191 -2.80 14.01 -5.84
N TRP A 192 -2.04 15.10 -5.99
CA TRP A 192 -0.80 15.13 -6.74
C TRP A 192 0.38 15.30 -5.82
N PRO A 193 1.54 14.70 -6.18
CA PRO A 193 2.76 14.87 -5.41
C PRO A 193 3.32 16.28 -5.60
N GLU A 194 4.00 16.81 -4.59
CA GLU A 194 4.63 18.13 -4.64
C GLU A 194 5.98 18.11 -5.39
N CYS A 195 6.59 16.94 -5.48
CA CYS A 195 7.78 16.70 -6.30
C CYS A 195 7.59 15.41 -7.11
N TRP A 196 8.41 15.19 -8.14
CA TRP A 196 8.35 13.95 -8.92
C TRP A 196 8.66 12.76 -8.01
N PRO A 197 7.70 11.84 -7.79
CA PRO A 197 7.89 10.75 -6.86
C PRO A 197 8.81 9.67 -7.46
N ARG A 198 9.78 9.21 -6.66
CA ARG A 198 10.64 8.10 -7.05
C ARG A 198 9.84 6.79 -7.02
N LEU A 199 9.84 6.07 -8.13
CA LEU A 199 9.33 4.70 -8.20
C LEU A 199 10.43 3.73 -7.77
N VAL A 200 10.01 2.68 -7.08
CA VAL A 200 10.87 1.58 -6.64
C VAL A 200 10.21 0.25 -6.98
N VAL A 201 11.03 -0.76 -7.26
CA VAL A 201 10.57 -2.13 -7.35
C VAL A 201 10.56 -2.71 -5.94
N ASP A 202 9.45 -3.32 -5.57
CA ASP A 202 9.35 -4.04 -4.29
C ASP A 202 8.91 -5.48 -4.53
N ILE A 203 9.03 -6.32 -3.51
CA ILE A 203 8.81 -7.75 -3.60
C ILE A 203 7.95 -8.25 -2.44
N VAL A 204 7.05 -9.16 -2.74
CA VAL A 204 6.35 -9.97 -1.75
C VAL A 204 6.60 -11.43 -2.05
N ASN A 205 7.06 -12.16 -1.05
CA ASN A 205 7.28 -13.60 -1.11
C ASN A 205 6.12 -14.33 -0.42
N ASN A 206 5.30 -15.00 -1.20
CA ASN A 206 4.26 -15.87 -0.67
C ASN A 206 4.85 -17.28 -0.46
N HIS A 207 5.00 -17.71 0.79
CA HIS A 207 5.63 -19.00 1.12
C HIS A 207 4.65 -20.16 1.18
N HIS A 208 3.36 -19.94 1.36
CA HIS A 208 2.38 -20.99 1.67
C HIS A 208 1.16 -20.90 0.75
N SER A 209 1.38 -20.89 -0.55
CA SER A 209 0.31 -20.71 -1.53
C SER A 209 -0.77 -21.77 -1.41
N GLY A 210 -0.38 -23.05 -1.26
CA GLY A 210 -1.29 -24.17 -1.14
C GLY A 210 -2.17 -24.10 0.12
N TYR A 211 -1.59 -23.68 1.24
CA TYR A 211 -2.34 -23.46 2.47
C TYR A 211 -3.38 -22.35 2.32
N TYR A 212 -3.00 -21.19 1.77
CA TYR A 212 -3.91 -20.05 1.61
C TYR A 212 -4.97 -20.24 0.52
N GLN A 213 -4.68 -21.04 -0.50
CA GLN A 213 -5.65 -21.38 -1.56
C GLN A 213 -6.51 -22.59 -1.23
N GLU A 214 -6.41 -23.13 -0.02
CA GLU A 214 -7.17 -24.31 0.43
C GLU A 214 -6.89 -25.60 -0.40
N THR A 215 -5.80 -25.63 -1.15
CA THR A 215 -5.41 -26.81 -1.93
C THR A 215 -4.67 -27.86 -1.11
N HIS A 216 -4.08 -27.45 0.04
CA HIS A 216 -3.43 -28.32 1.01
C HIS A 216 -4.27 -28.49 2.25
N GLN A 217 -4.38 -29.75 2.72
CA GLN A 217 -5.07 -30.12 3.96
C GLN A 217 -4.11 -30.20 5.17
N HIS A 218 -2.84 -29.88 4.98
CA HIS A 218 -1.82 -29.85 6.03
C HIS A 218 -1.46 -28.41 6.43
N PRO A 219 -0.92 -28.20 7.64
CA PRO A 219 -0.38 -26.92 8.04
C PRO A 219 0.76 -26.47 7.09
N PRO A 220 1.00 -25.15 6.97
CA PRO A 220 2.10 -24.64 6.16
C PRO A 220 3.44 -25.05 6.78
N GLY A 221 4.38 -25.51 5.94
CA GLY A 221 5.70 -25.97 6.35
C GLY A 221 6.83 -25.08 5.86
N ASP A 222 7.91 -25.00 6.63
CA ASP A 222 9.08 -24.18 6.31
C ASP A 222 9.86 -24.68 5.08
N TRP A 223 9.53 -25.88 4.57
CA TRP A 223 10.09 -26.45 3.34
C TRP A 223 9.41 -25.97 2.06
N GLU A 224 8.33 -25.21 2.16
CA GLU A 224 7.62 -24.71 1.00
C GLU A 224 8.39 -23.57 0.34
N ASP A 225 8.60 -23.67 -0.98
CA ASP A 225 9.33 -22.66 -1.74
C ASP A 225 8.54 -21.34 -1.83
N PRO A 226 9.20 -20.20 -1.63
CA PRO A 226 8.56 -18.90 -1.80
C PRO A 226 8.28 -18.60 -3.28
N VAL A 227 7.13 -17.98 -3.53
CA VAL A 227 6.77 -17.45 -4.86
C VAL A 227 6.96 -15.93 -4.84
N PRO A 228 8.08 -15.43 -5.37
CA PRO A 228 8.33 -13.99 -5.40
C PRO A 228 7.42 -13.29 -6.42
N VAL A 229 6.81 -12.17 -5.99
CA VAL A 229 6.01 -11.29 -6.85
C VAL A 229 6.59 -9.89 -6.78
N TYR A 230 7.12 -9.41 -7.89
CA TYR A 230 7.66 -8.06 -8.02
C TYR A 230 6.58 -7.08 -8.46
N PHE A 231 6.57 -5.89 -7.87
CA PHE A 231 5.61 -4.84 -8.20
C PHE A 231 6.23 -3.44 -7.99
N LEU A 232 5.54 -2.41 -8.51
CA LEU A 232 5.96 -1.03 -8.36
C LEU A 232 5.33 -0.39 -7.12
N ALA A 233 6.11 0.44 -6.45
CA ALA A 233 5.65 1.34 -5.42
C ALA A 233 6.28 2.73 -5.56
N VAL A 234 5.64 3.73 -5.00
CA VAL A 234 6.25 5.04 -4.72
C VAL A 234 7.06 4.89 -3.45
N ALA A 235 8.30 5.36 -3.45
CA ALA A 235 9.13 5.38 -2.25
C ALA A 235 8.48 6.20 -1.12
N PRO A 236 8.79 5.94 0.16
CA PRO A 236 8.28 6.73 1.27
C PRO A 236 8.76 8.20 1.22
N ASP A 237 8.28 9.01 2.15
CA ASP A 237 8.62 10.44 2.32
C ASP A 237 8.22 11.33 1.14
N VAL A 238 7.15 10.97 0.42
CA VAL A 238 6.57 11.79 -0.63
C VAL A 238 5.36 12.56 -0.09
N THR A 239 5.39 13.88 -0.23
CA THR A 239 4.27 14.75 0.13
C THR A 239 3.30 14.89 -1.03
N PHE A 240 2.02 14.65 -0.73
CA PHE A 240 0.91 14.83 -1.66
C PHE A 240 -0.02 15.95 -1.16
N THR A 241 -0.54 16.73 -2.09
CA THR A 241 -1.57 17.75 -1.83
C THR A 241 -2.95 17.17 -2.12
N PHE A 242 -3.85 17.29 -1.15
CA PHE A 242 -5.22 16.76 -1.17
C PHE A 242 -6.22 17.92 -1.29
N PRO A 243 -6.72 18.23 -2.50
CA PRO A 243 -7.67 19.30 -2.68
C PRO A 243 -9.11 18.81 -2.51
N LEU A 244 -9.91 19.63 -1.86
CA LEU A 244 -11.35 19.50 -1.73
C LEU A 244 -12.03 20.78 -2.17
N SER A 245 -13.24 20.70 -2.70
CA SER A 245 -14.07 21.89 -2.96
C SER A 245 -15.54 21.58 -2.70
N LYS A 246 -16.30 22.62 -2.51
CA LYS A 246 -17.76 22.54 -2.49
C LYS A 246 -18.28 22.28 -3.93
N ARG A 247 -19.37 21.57 -4.07
CA ARG A 247 -20.04 21.44 -5.35
C ARG A 247 -20.68 22.74 -5.81
N HIS A 248 -21.26 23.50 -4.86
CA HIS A 248 -21.94 24.77 -5.06
C HIS A 248 -21.52 25.75 -3.98
N HIS A 249 -21.72 27.03 -4.21
CA HIS A 249 -21.33 28.11 -3.27
C HIS A 249 -22.13 28.09 -1.97
N ASP A 250 -23.36 27.59 -2.00
CA ASP A 250 -24.31 27.51 -0.87
C ASP A 250 -24.04 26.36 0.08
N VAL A 251 -23.13 25.42 -0.28
CA VAL A 251 -22.73 24.35 0.60
C VAL A 251 -21.98 24.90 1.82
N SER A 252 -22.31 24.40 3.02
CA SER A 252 -21.69 24.84 4.29
C SER A 252 -20.18 24.59 4.31
N ASP A 253 -19.43 25.50 4.94
CA ASP A 253 -18.01 25.31 5.23
C ASP A 253 -17.77 24.17 6.21
N ASP A 254 -18.70 23.96 7.16
CA ASP A 254 -18.59 22.88 8.15
C ASP A 254 -18.63 21.50 7.50
N LEU A 255 -19.44 21.34 6.43
CA LEU A 255 -19.50 20.10 5.68
C LEU A 255 -18.18 19.81 4.94
N LEU A 256 -17.54 20.86 4.40
CA LEU A 256 -16.24 20.75 3.77
C LEU A 256 -15.14 20.36 4.78
N GLU A 257 -15.16 21.01 5.97
CA GLU A 257 -14.20 20.68 7.04
C GLU A 257 -14.40 19.25 7.58
N LEU A 258 -15.64 18.81 7.69
CA LEU A 258 -15.96 17.44 8.09
C LEU A 258 -15.41 16.41 7.08
N ALA A 259 -15.63 16.67 5.78
CA ALA A 259 -15.08 15.85 4.72
C ALA A 259 -13.53 15.82 4.72
N ARG A 260 -12.89 16.98 5.02
CA ARG A 260 -11.45 17.11 5.20
C ARG A 260 -10.96 16.27 6.38
N ALA A 261 -11.64 16.35 7.51
CA ALA A 261 -11.30 15.58 8.71
C ALA A 261 -11.41 14.08 8.47
N TRP A 262 -12.45 13.64 7.77
CA TRP A 262 -12.61 12.22 7.42
C TRP A 262 -11.55 11.72 6.44
N LEU A 263 -11.19 12.53 5.43
CA LEU A 263 -10.11 12.16 4.52
C LEU A 263 -8.77 12.09 5.23
N LEU A 264 -8.46 13.07 6.07
CA LEU A 264 -7.24 13.08 6.87
C LEU A 264 -7.18 11.86 7.82
N GLY A 265 -8.29 11.57 8.53
CA GLY A 265 -8.39 10.38 9.37
C GLY A 265 -8.21 9.09 8.58
N GLY A 266 -8.82 8.99 7.40
CA GLY A 266 -8.67 7.86 6.50
C GLY A 266 -7.22 7.65 6.05
N LEU A 267 -6.52 8.71 5.65
CA LEU A 267 -5.11 8.66 5.24
C LEU A 267 -4.19 8.20 6.37
N CYS A 268 -4.38 8.75 7.57
CA CYS A 268 -3.49 8.49 8.70
C CYS A 268 -3.79 7.14 9.39
N HIS A 269 -5.06 6.78 9.55
CA HIS A 269 -5.45 5.61 10.34
C HIS A 269 -5.78 4.36 9.49
N LEU A 270 -6.36 4.52 8.29
CA LEU A 270 -6.68 3.39 7.42
C LEU A 270 -5.63 3.17 6.32
N GLY A 271 -5.00 4.27 5.84
CA GLY A 271 -4.05 4.23 4.74
C GLY A 271 -4.72 4.21 3.36
N ALA A 272 -4.02 4.72 2.35
CA ALA A 272 -4.51 4.81 0.98
C ALA A 272 -3.85 3.79 0.06
N GLY A 273 -4.61 3.27 -0.89
CA GLY A 273 -4.10 2.37 -1.92
C GLY A 273 -4.22 0.89 -1.55
N ALA A 274 -3.26 0.10 -1.99
CA ALA A 274 -3.21 -1.34 -1.77
C ALA A 274 -2.18 -1.72 -0.68
N LYS A 275 -2.33 -2.93 -0.12
CA LYS A 275 -1.43 -3.49 0.91
C LYS A 275 -1.32 -2.65 2.20
N THR A 276 -2.36 -1.86 2.53
CA THR A 276 -2.36 -0.97 3.71
C THR A 276 -2.14 -1.72 5.02
N ASN A 277 -2.60 -2.97 5.13
CA ASN A 277 -2.40 -3.83 6.31
C ASN A 277 -0.94 -4.30 6.49
N THR A 278 -0.08 -4.03 5.52
CA THR A 278 1.36 -4.35 5.55
C THR A 278 2.23 -3.09 5.47
N GLY A 279 1.69 -1.95 5.92
CA GLY A 279 2.41 -0.68 6.04
C GLY A 279 2.50 0.17 4.78
N TYR A 280 1.91 -0.27 3.66
CA TYR A 280 1.84 0.57 2.46
C TYR A 280 0.77 1.64 2.62
N GLY A 281 0.99 2.77 1.94
CA GLY A 281 0.02 3.87 1.88
C GLY A 281 -0.31 4.49 3.23
N ALA A 282 0.59 4.39 4.21
CA ALA A 282 0.50 5.09 5.47
C ALA A 282 0.91 6.57 5.28
N PHE A 283 0.17 7.47 5.89
CA PHE A 283 0.40 8.91 5.80
C PHE A 283 0.47 9.56 7.18
N LYS A 284 1.18 10.66 7.26
CA LYS A 284 1.13 11.61 8.37
C LYS A 284 0.81 13.02 7.83
N PRO A 285 0.18 13.89 8.60
CA PRO A 285 0.03 15.29 8.21
C PRO A 285 1.40 15.91 7.93
N ALA A 286 1.53 16.71 6.88
CA ALA A 286 2.75 17.48 6.62
C ALA A 286 2.95 18.56 7.68
N GLU A 287 1.84 19.10 8.18
CA GLU A 287 1.80 20.09 9.26
C GLU A 287 0.76 19.70 10.31
N GLY A 288 1.04 19.99 11.56
CA GLY A 288 0.15 19.69 12.68
C GLY A 288 0.33 18.29 13.27
N THR A 289 -0.66 17.85 14.04
CA THR A 289 -0.67 16.56 14.73
C THR A 289 -1.56 15.56 14.02
N LEU A 290 -1.34 14.28 14.31
CA LEU A 290 -2.23 13.20 13.88
C LEU A 290 -3.65 13.49 14.38
N PRO A 291 -4.69 13.26 13.55
CA PRO A 291 -6.07 13.39 14.01
C PRO A 291 -6.31 12.38 15.14
N PRO A 292 -6.97 12.80 16.24
CA PRO A 292 -7.28 11.88 17.31
C PRO A 292 -8.25 10.79 16.82
N LEU A 293 -8.03 9.57 17.28
CA LEU A 293 -9.01 8.49 17.10
C LEU A 293 -10.17 8.69 18.09
N PRO A 294 -11.41 8.47 17.66
CA PRO A 294 -12.52 8.38 18.57
C PRO A 294 -12.28 7.24 19.59
N GLU A 295 -12.61 7.48 20.85
CA GLU A 295 -12.49 6.48 21.90
C GLU A 295 -13.23 5.19 21.51
N HIS A 296 -12.61 4.04 21.79
CA HIS A 296 -13.17 2.67 21.67
C HIS A 296 -13.30 2.04 20.27
N ARG A 297 -12.65 2.55 19.21
CA ARG A 297 -12.84 1.96 17.86
C ARG A 297 -11.59 1.37 17.21
N LEU A 298 -10.42 1.89 17.51
CA LEU A 298 -9.16 1.30 17.08
C LEU A 298 -8.25 1.20 18.30
N GLU A 299 -7.84 0.00 18.63
CA GLU A 299 -6.80 -0.21 19.63
C GLU A 299 -5.45 -0.06 18.93
N ILE A 300 -4.60 0.79 19.49
CA ILE A 300 -3.23 0.98 19.01
C ILE A 300 -2.30 0.32 20.02
N PHE A 301 -1.50 -0.61 19.54
CA PHE A 301 -0.40 -1.20 20.28
C PHE A 301 0.91 -0.68 19.69
N GLU A 302 1.68 0.05 20.49
CA GLU A 302 2.99 0.55 20.13
C GLU A 302 4.06 -0.16 20.93
N THR A 303 5.14 -0.56 20.27
CA THR A 303 6.30 -1.17 20.92
C THR A 303 7.58 -0.85 20.16
N GLU A 304 8.68 -0.82 20.88
CA GLU A 304 10.01 -0.68 20.32
C GLU A 304 10.66 -2.07 20.19
N LEU A 305 11.15 -2.39 18.99
CA LEU A 305 11.88 -3.62 18.72
C LEU A 305 13.36 -3.32 18.56
N LYS A 306 14.20 -4.02 19.31
CA LYS A 306 15.65 -3.95 19.21
C LYS A 306 16.19 -5.27 18.65
N LEU A 307 16.93 -5.21 17.56
CA LEU A 307 17.68 -6.36 17.06
C LEU A 307 18.79 -6.70 18.05
N THR A 308 18.77 -7.93 18.57
CA THR A 308 19.79 -8.45 19.50
C THR A 308 20.87 -9.26 18.80
N SER A 309 20.63 -9.63 17.55
CA SER A 309 21.56 -10.29 16.64
C SER A 309 21.50 -9.64 15.27
N PRO A 310 22.57 -9.77 14.44
CA PRO A 310 22.51 -9.30 13.06
C PRO A 310 21.35 -9.93 12.29
N ALA A 311 20.68 -9.14 11.47
CA ALA A 311 19.63 -9.59 10.57
C ALA A 311 19.97 -9.20 9.14
N PHE A 312 19.71 -10.12 8.19
CA PHE A 312 19.78 -9.83 6.77
C PHE A 312 18.42 -9.35 6.30
N LEU A 313 18.36 -8.06 5.98
CA LEU A 313 17.14 -7.39 5.53
C LEU A 313 17.36 -6.97 4.08
N ALA A 314 16.83 -7.73 3.14
CA ALA A 314 16.98 -7.43 1.72
C ALA A 314 15.60 -7.19 1.09
N GLY A 315 15.53 -6.20 0.20
CA GLY A 315 14.38 -5.93 -0.66
C GLY A 315 14.51 -6.55 -2.04
N ALA A 316 13.81 -5.99 -3.01
CA ALA A 316 13.75 -6.53 -4.37
C ALA A 316 15.09 -6.46 -5.12
N ASN A 317 15.92 -5.47 -4.85
CA ASN A 317 17.18 -5.24 -5.55
C ASN A 317 18.40 -5.80 -4.80
N GLN A 318 18.20 -6.21 -3.55
CA GLN A 318 19.25 -6.78 -2.71
C GLN A 318 20.48 -5.85 -2.55
N GLN A 319 20.23 -4.53 -2.63
CA GLN A 319 21.23 -3.49 -2.49
C GLN A 319 21.13 -2.84 -1.11
N ARG A 320 22.17 -2.11 -0.71
CA ARG A 320 22.22 -1.40 0.58
C ARG A 320 21.02 -0.46 0.78
N GLU A 321 20.64 0.25 -0.28
CA GLU A 321 19.53 1.21 -0.28
C GLU A 321 18.16 0.55 -0.16
N ASP A 322 18.12 -0.77 -0.34
CA ASP A 322 16.93 -1.62 -0.30
C ASP A 322 16.85 -2.46 0.99
N CYS A 323 17.80 -2.24 1.90
CA CYS A 323 17.84 -2.90 3.21
C CYS A 323 16.97 -2.14 4.20
N ASP A 324 15.83 -2.71 4.56
CA ASP A 324 14.88 -2.10 5.49
C ASP A 324 14.08 -3.16 6.28
N LEU A 325 13.69 -2.81 7.51
CA LEU A 325 12.77 -3.61 8.30
C LEU A 325 11.33 -3.36 7.84
N ARG A 326 10.88 -4.17 6.90
CA ARG A 326 9.56 -3.99 6.28
C ARG A 326 8.44 -4.54 7.14
N PRO A 327 7.30 -3.84 7.23
CA PRO A 327 6.11 -4.33 7.93
C PRO A 327 5.64 -5.71 7.45
N ALA A 328 5.80 -6.01 6.15
CA ALA A 328 5.47 -7.30 5.57
C ALA A 328 6.27 -8.46 6.20
N THR A 329 7.56 -8.25 6.49
CA THR A 329 8.43 -9.23 7.17
C THR A 329 7.93 -9.49 8.59
N LEU A 330 7.68 -8.43 9.36
CA LEU A 330 7.15 -8.54 10.72
C LEU A 330 5.78 -9.24 10.74
N ARG A 331 4.90 -8.90 9.79
CA ARG A 331 3.61 -9.56 9.64
C ARG A 331 3.76 -11.06 9.37
N GLY A 332 4.68 -11.46 8.51
CA GLY A 332 4.98 -12.86 8.22
C GLY A 332 5.43 -13.61 9.47
N LEU A 333 6.34 -13.03 10.24
CA LEU A 333 6.83 -13.59 11.51
C LEU A 333 5.71 -13.71 12.56
N LEU A 334 4.88 -12.68 12.72
CA LEU A 334 3.75 -12.71 13.65
C LEU A 334 2.72 -13.79 13.27
N ARG A 335 2.44 -13.96 11.98
CA ARG A 335 1.56 -15.02 11.48
C ARG A 335 2.15 -16.41 11.75
N TRP A 336 3.44 -16.59 11.53
CA TRP A 336 4.14 -17.84 11.82
C TRP A 336 4.05 -18.20 13.30
N TRP A 337 4.38 -17.26 14.19
CA TRP A 337 4.26 -17.44 15.64
C TRP A 337 2.84 -17.72 16.08
N TRP A 338 1.88 -16.99 15.53
CA TRP A 338 0.48 -17.19 15.84
C TRP A 338 0.03 -18.61 15.47
N ARG A 339 0.35 -19.09 14.27
CA ARG A 339 0.05 -20.47 13.86
C ARG A 339 0.73 -21.50 14.76
N THR A 340 2.00 -21.31 15.06
CA THR A 340 2.77 -22.22 15.92
C THR A 340 2.15 -22.37 17.31
N LEU A 341 1.67 -21.27 17.89
CA LEU A 341 1.03 -21.27 19.21
C LEU A 341 -0.35 -21.96 19.20
N HIS A 342 -1.07 -21.93 18.10
CA HIS A 342 -2.45 -22.43 18.01
C HIS A 342 -2.60 -23.78 17.31
N ALA A 343 -1.60 -24.22 16.52
CA ALA A 343 -1.67 -25.42 15.70
C ALA A 343 -1.91 -26.73 16.50
N GLY A 344 -1.52 -26.77 17.76
CA GLY A 344 -1.77 -27.93 18.63
C GLY A 344 -3.18 -27.97 19.24
N ALA A 345 -3.96 -26.90 19.12
CA ALA A 345 -5.27 -26.77 19.76
C ALA A 345 -6.46 -26.91 18.80
N VAL A 346 -6.26 -26.73 17.50
CA VAL A 346 -7.32 -26.72 16.49
C VAL A 346 -6.88 -27.45 15.22
N ASP A 347 -7.84 -27.92 14.42
CA ASP A 347 -7.56 -28.47 13.09
C ASP A 347 -7.16 -27.40 12.08
N VAL A 348 -6.61 -27.80 10.93
CA VAL A 348 -6.07 -26.92 9.89
C VAL A 348 -7.11 -25.98 9.32
N THR A 349 -8.36 -26.41 9.17
CA THR A 349 -9.44 -25.60 8.63
C THR A 349 -9.82 -24.49 9.61
N THR A 350 -9.94 -24.83 10.88
CA THR A 350 -10.21 -23.88 11.95
C THR A 350 -9.04 -22.92 12.13
N LEU A 351 -7.80 -23.40 12.10
CA LEU A 351 -6.60 -22.57 12.19
C LEU A 351 -6.58 -21.51 11.08
N ARG A 352 -6.88 -21.92 9.85
CA ARG A 352 -6.95 -21.03 8.68
C ARG A 352 -8.05 -19.99 8.82
N ALA A 353 -9.24 -20.39 9.26
CA ALA A 353 -10.37 -19.49 9.46
C ALA A 353 -10.09 -18.43 10.55
N LEU A 354 -9.49 -18.82 11.66
CA LEU A 354 -9.08 -17.92 12.75
C LEU A 354 -7.93 -16.99 12.29
N GLU A 355 -6.97 -17.51 11.56
CA GLU A 355 -5.89 -16.71 10.98
C GLU A 355 -6.45 -15.67 10.00
N ALA A 356 -7.39 -16.06 9.13
CA ALA A 356 -8.04 -15.16 8.18
C ALA A 356 -8.84 -14.06 8.89
N ALA A 357 -9.49 -14.34 9.99
CA ALA A 357 -10.22 -13.34 10.78
C ALA A 357 -9.30 -12.23 11.32
N ILE A 358 -8.04 -12.55 11.66
CA ILE A 358 -7.06 -11.58 12.17
C ILE A 358 -6.32 -10.89 11.02
N TRP A 359 -5.76 -11.71 10.12
CA TRP A 359 -4.81 -11.24 9.11
C TRP A 359 -5.44 -10.98 7.74
N GLY A 360 -6.70 -11.33 7.55
CA GLY A 360 -7.40 -11.24 6.28
C GLY A 360 -7.02 -12.36 5.30
N ASP A 361 -7.89 -12.55 4.33
CA ASP A 361 -7.73 -13.46 3.20
C ASP A 361 -8.23 -12.83 1.89
N THR A 362 -8.47 -13.64 0.86
CA THR A 362 -9.04 -13.17 -0.42
C THR A 362 -10.52 -12.80 -0.34
N LYS A 363 -11.22 -13.19 0.73
CA LYS A 363 -12.66 -12.97 0.94
C LYS A 363 -12.93 -11.82 1.92
N GLY A 364 -11.97 -11.52 2.82
CA GLY A 364 -12.14 -10.53 3.86
C GLY A 364 -10.86 -9.74 4.18
N GLY A 365 -11.04 -8.48 4.58
CA GLY A 365 -9.95 -7.62 5.03
C GLY A 365 -9.36 -8.08 6.36
N ALA A 366 -8.12 -7.68 6.66
CA ALA A 366 -7.49 -7.95 7.95
C ALA A 366 -8.06 -7.03 9.04
N ALA A 367 -8.19 -7.58 10.26
CA ALA A 367 -8.51 -6.81 11.46
C ALA A 367 -7.30 -6.05 12.02
N VAL A 368 -6.08 -6.43 11.63
CA VAL A 368 -4.82 -5.85 12.12
C VAL A 368 -4.08 -5.17 10.97
N ARG A 369 -3.65 -3.94 11.22
CA ARG A 369 -2.71 -3.18 10.38
C ARG A 369 -1.39 -3.04 11.12
N LEU A 370 -0.27 -3.25 10.43
CA LEU A 370 1.06 -3.12 10.97
C LEU A 370 1.82 -2.01 10.22
N VAL A 371 2.39 -1.07 10.97
CA VAL A 371 3.19 0.04 10.46
C VAL A 371 4.51 0.07 11.21
N VAL A 372 5.60 0.38 10.52
CA VAL A 372 6.91 0.68 11.11
C VAL A 372 7.13 2.18 10.94
N GLU A 373 7.15 2.93 12.04
CA GLU A 373 7.22 4.40 11.97
C GLU A 373 8.63 4.95 12.05
N GLN A 374 9.50 4.31 12.81
CA GLN A 374 10.90 4.72 12.94
C GLN A 374 11.79 3.50 12.91
N VAL A 375 12.70 3.48 11.97
CA VAL A 375 13.89 2.67 12.07
C VAL A 375 15.00 3.63 12.50
N ALA A 376 15.36 3.61 13.80
CA ALA A 376 16.59 4.26 14.21
C ALA A 376 17.70 3.64 13.36
N SER A 377 18.25 4.44 12.44
CA SER A 377 19.32 3.97 11.56
C SER A 377 20.53 3.63 12.42
N PRO A 378 20.75 2.39 12.80
CA PRO A 378 22.07 1.97 13.17
C PRO A 378 22.89 2.10 11.89
N ASN A 379 24.15 2.43 12.01
CA ASN A 379 25.11 2.21 10.93
C ASN A 379 24.88 0.79 10.41
N PRO A 380 24.23 0.58 9.25
CA PRO A 380 24.11 -0.77 8.73
C PRO A 380 25.53 -1.22 8.50
N GLN A 381 25.98 -2.20 9.28
CA GLN A 381 27.27 -2.81 9.01
C GLN A 381 27.14 -3.47 7.65
N LEU A 382 27.88 -2.95 6.69
CA LEU A 382 27.94 -3.49 5.36
C LEU A 382 28.44 -4.92 5.44
N TYR A 383 27.58 -5.86 5.08
CA TYR A 383 27.99 -7.21 4.80
C TYR A 383 28.78 -7.20 3.48
N ASN A 384 30.05 -7.55 3.56
CA ASN A 384 30.89 -7.74 2.39
C ASN A 384 31.22 -9.22 2.28
N LYS A 385 30.80 -9.89 1.19
CA LYS A 385 31.19 -11.29 0.93
C LYS A 385 32.71 -11.51 0.96
N ARG A 386 33.50 -10.47 0.64
CA ARG A 386 34.97 -10.50 0.79
C ARG A 386 35.41 -10.61 2.25
N ASP A 387 34.67 -10.07 3.18
CA ASP A 387 34.97 -10.18 4.60
C ASP A 387 34.69 -11.60 5.12
N LEU A 388 33.76 -12.32 4.51
CA LEU A 388 33.55 -13.75 4.74
C LEU A 388 34.62 -14.62 4.07
N ALA A 389 35.10 -14.25 2.89
CA ALA A 389 36.23 -14.94 2.24
C ALA A 389 37.52 -14.76 3.05
N ASN A 390 37.71 -13.62 3.74
CA ASN A 390 38.82 -13.36 4.65
C ASN A 390 38.66 -14.08 6.01
N PHE A 391 37.56 -14.76 6.27
CA PHE A 391 37.41 -15.70 7.41
C PHE A 391 38.30 -16.95 7.26
N ASP A 392 39.07 -17.04 6.19
CA ASP A 392 40.10 -18.07 5.96
C ASP A 392 41.37 -17.85 6.80
N ASP A 393 41.47 -16.79 7.58
CA ASP A 393 42.56 -16.59 8.51
C ASP A 393 42.46 -17.63 9.64
N GLN A 394 43.40 -18.58 9.65
CA GLN A 394 43.44 -19.68 10.61
C GLN A 394 43.38 -19.21 12.08
N LYS A 395 43.82 -17.99 12.34
CA LYS A 395 43.77 -17.37 13.69
C LYS A 395 42.36 -17.08 14.16
N LYS A 396 41.44 -16.69 13.26
CA LYS A 396 40.04 -16.44 13.57
C LYS A 396 39.22 -17.73 13.69
N LYS A 397 39.60 -18.79 12.97
CA LYS A 397 38.96 -20.11 13.09
C LYS A 397 39.10 -20.73 14.49
N SER A 398 40.27 -20.55 15.15
CA SER A 398 40.49 -21.07 16.50
C SER A 398 39.75 -20.25 17.57
N GLU A 399 39.54 -18.96 17.35
CA GLU A 399 38.90 -18.05 18.31
C GLU A 399 37.37 -18.28 18.41
N TYR A 400 36.73 -18.74 17.32
CA TYR A 400 35.30 -19.01 17.29
C TYR A 400 34.93 -20.50 17.36
N GLY A 401 35.90 -21.38 17.64
CA GLY A 401 35.64 -22.82 17.82
C GLY A 401 35.10 -23.54 16.58
N ILE A 402 35.33 -22.99 15.38
CA ILE A 402 34.87 -23.59 14.13
C ILE A 402 35.82 -24.76 13.77
N PRO A 403 35.31 -25.99 13.59
CA PRO A 403 36.14 -27.13 13.21
C PRO A 403 36.88 -26.89 11.88
N GLU A 404 38.09 -27.43 11.76
CA GLU A 404 38.87 -27.48 10.52
C GLU A 404 38.16 -28.32 9.45
N ALA A 405 37.11 -27.79 8.89
CA ALA A 405 36.42 -28.40 7.76
C ALA A 405 36.70 -27.56 6.50
N ASP A 406 36.75 -28.26 5.37
CA ASP A 406 36.90 -27.71 4.01
C ASP A 406 36.50 -26.22 3.92
N PRO A 407 37.41 -25.29 3.56
CA PRO A 407 37.12 -23.86 3.48
C PRO A 407 35.84 -23.51 2.73
N LYS A 408 35.46 -24.33 1.74
CA LYS A 408 34.18 -24.20 1.02
C LYS A 408 32.96 -24.60 1.85
N LYS A 409 33.12 -25.33 2.95
CA LYS A 409 32.02 -25.80 3.81
C LYS A 409 31.85 -24.96 5.08
N THR A 410 32.89 -24.30 5.57
CA THR A 410 32.85 -23.51 6.80
C THR A 410 32.09 -22.19 6.67
N THR A 411 31.98 -21.67 5.45
CA THR A 411 31.22 -20.45 5.14
C THR A 411 29.76 -20.73 4.74
N GLN A 412 29.38 -22.02 4.62
CA GLN A 412 28.05 -22.37 4.14
C GLN A 412 26.91 -21.80 4.98
N GLY A 413 27.03 -21.79 6.31
CA GLY A 413 25.99 -21.23 7.18
C GLY A 413 25.77 -19.74 6.97
N LEU A 414 26.85 -18.96 6.94
CA LEU A 414 26.79 -17.53 6.68
C LEU A 414 26.45 -17.24 5.21
N TRP A 415 26.96 -18.05 4.30
CA TRP A 415 26.61 -17.98 2.88
C TRP A 415 25.12 -18.27 2.65
N TYR A 416 24.58 -19.26 3.34
CA TYR A 416 23.16 -19.60 3.30
C TYR A 416 22.30 -18.50 3.89
N LEU A 417 22.69 -17.90 5.02
CA LEU A 417 22.00 -16.77 5.64
C LEU A 417 22.01 -15.50 4.77
N SER A 418 23.05 -15.33 3.95
CA SER A 418 23.18 -14.22 3.01
C SER A 418 22.73 -14.56 1.58
N TYR A 419 22.15 -15.75 1.39
CA TYR A 419 21.69 -16.17 0.07
C TYR A 419 20.66 -15.19 -0.49
N GLY A 420 20.90 -14.75 -1.72
CA GLY A 420 20.06 -13.75 -2.37
C GLY A 420 20.49 -12.28 -2.12
N MET A 421 21.53 -12.04 -1.35
CA MET A 421 22.15 -10.70 -1.24
C MET A 421 23.25 -10.55 -2.30
N ASP A 422 23.30 -9.40 -2.96
CA ASP A 422 24.33 -9.11 -3.95
C ASP A 422 25.70 -8.88 -3.29
N GLU A 423 26.81 -9.06 -4.05
CA GLU A 423 28.19 -8.89 -3.54
C GLU A 423 28.51 -7.47 -3.09
N SER A 424 27.69 -6.51 -3.50
CA SER A 424 27.80 -5.10 -3.14
C SER A 424 26.90 -4.68 -1.98
N SER A 425 26.17 -5.62 -1.37
CA SER A 425 25.17 -5.34 -0.30
C SER A 425 25.82 -5.17 1.06
#